data_08bad2c3ca6ee8da8f2e3f1b2ae4495b
#
_entry.id   08bad2c3ca6ee8da8f2e3f1b2ae4495b
#
_cell.length_a   1.000
_cell.length_b   1.000
_cell.length_c   1.000
_cell.angle_alpha   90.00
_cell.angle_beta   90.00
_cell.angle_gamma   90.00
#
_symmetry.space_group_name_H-M   'P 1'
#
loop_
_entity.id
_entity.type
_entity.pdbx_description
1 polymer ?
#
loop_
_entity_poly.entity_id
_entity_poly.type
_entity_poly.pdbx_seq_one_letter_code
_entity_poly.pdbx_strand_id
1 'polypeptide(L)'
;MGNVEVGQDVVIIGGGQVGYETAIDQGRKGKNVTIVDILPLDKLPTGAGIRNVSSAAISIVNHAQAAGVRECAEVKVREITPDSVIVEHADGSVETIKADTVLVAAGMKPRKAEAETFRHVIAETDVYFVGDVVASRNIGFAVNEGFNAALALNE
;
A
#
# COMPACT_ATOMS: atom_id res chain seq x y z
N MET A 1 15.59 1.42 -14.98
CA MET A 1 15.43 1.47 -13.53
C MET A 1 16.70 0.95 -12.90
N GLY A 2 17.32 1.71 -11.99
CA GLY A 2 18.53 1.24 -11.28
C GLY A 2 18.15 0.14 -10.30
N ASN A 3 18.95 -0.91 -10.21
CA ASN A 3 18.81 -1.90 -9.16
C ASN A 3 19.22 -1.25 -7.83
N VAL A 4 18.26 -1.10 -6.92
CA VAL A 4 18.55 -0.68 -5.54
C VAL A 4 18.91 -1.93 -4.75
N GLU A 5 20.07 -1.91 -4.13
CA GLU A 5 20.49 -2.98 -3.23
C GLU A 5 19.71 -2.85 -1.91
N VAL A 6 18.99 -3.91 -1.54
CA VAL A 6 18.22 -3.95 -0.30
C VAL A 6 19.05 -4.64 0.77
N GLY A 7 19.23 -3.99 1.92
CA GLY A 7 20.01 -4.49 3.05
C GLY A 7 19.37 -5.68 3.77
N GLN A 8 19.87 -6.02 4.95
CA GLN A 8 19.42 -7.20 5.72
C GLN A 8 18.18 -6.92 6.56
N ASP A 9 18.12 -5.74 7.20
CA ASP A 9 17.01 -5.33 8.08
C ASP A 9 16.11 -4.36 7.32
N VAL A 10 14.91 -4.81 6.95
CA VAL A 10 13.98 -4.09 6.08
C VAL A 10 12.74 -3.70 6.86
N VAL A 11 12.41 -2.41 6.87
CA VAL A 11 11.12 -1.93 7.36
C VAL A 11 10.25 -1.47 6.19
N ILE A 12 9.01 -1.97 6.13
CA ILE A 12 8.01 -1.58 5.12
C ILE A 12 6.93 -0.75 5.78
N ILE A 13 6.81 0.50 5.37
CA ILE A 13 5.79 1.42 5.86
C ILE A 13 4.55 1.29 4.98
N GLY A 14 3.49 0.72 5.56
CA GLY A 14 2.22 0.42 4.89
C GLY A 14 1.98 -1.08 4.73
N GLY A 15 0.99 -1.59 5.46
CA GLY A 15 0.55 -2.98 5.47
C GLY A 15 -0.62 -3.26 4.51
N GLY A 16 -0.69 -2.55 3.39
CA GLY A 16 -1.59 -2.90 2.30
C GLY A 16 -1.07 -4.09 1.49
N GLN A 17 -1.82 -4.49 0.46
CA GLN A 17 -1.46 -5.64 -0.38
C GLN A 17 -0.03 -5.53 -0.93
N VAL A 18 0.35 -4.38 -1.48
CA VAL A 18 1.70 -4.14 -2.02
C VAL A 18 2.78 -4.31 -0.95
N GLY A 19 2.54 -3.77 0.27
CA GLY A 19 3.46 -3.92 1.39
C GLY A 19 3.67 -5.38 1.78
N TYR A 20 2.60 -6.16 1.89
CA TYR A 20 2.69 -7.60 2.19
C TYR A 20 3.38 -8.39 1.10
N GLU A 21 3.05 -8.18 -0.17
CA GLU A 21 3.68 -8.88 -1.29
C GLU A 21 5.19 -8.58 -1.34
N THR A 22 5.57 -7.32 -1.10
CA THR A 22 6.98 -6.91 -1.00
C THR A 22 7.66 -7.55 0.20
N ALA A 23 6.99 -7.60 1.36
CA ALA A 23 7.52 -8.21 2.58
C ALA A 23 7.77 -9.72 2.40
N ILE A 24 6.83 -10.42 1.76
CA ILE A 24 6.95 -11.84 1.45
C ILE A 24 8.16 -12.09 0.54
N ASP A 25 8.32 -11.28 -0.51
CA ASP A 25 9.47 -11.40 -1.43
C ASP A 25 10.80 -11.22 -0.71
N GLN A 26 10.92 -10.17 0.13
CA GLN A 26 12.16 -9.90 0.87
C GLN A 26 12.41 -10.95 1.97
N GLY A 27 11.37 -11.40 2.69
CA GLY A 27 11.49 -12.46 3.69
C GLY A 27 11.94 -13.79 3.08
N ARG A 28 11.42 -14.16 1.91
CA ARG A 28 11.87 -15.36 1.16
C ARG A 28 13.33 -15.28 0.71
N LYS A 29 13.87 -14.08 0.56
CA LYS A 29 15.31 -13.83 0.30
C LYS A 29 16.17 -13.86 1.56
N GLY A 30 15.59 -14.23 2.71
CA GLY A 30 16.28 -14.37 3.99
C GLY A 30 16.53 -13.07 4.73
N LYS A 31 15.79 -12.00 4.41
CA LYS A 31 15.90 -10.71 5.09
C LYS A 31 15.00 -10.66 6.33
N ASN A 32 15.39 -9.84 7.31
CA ASN A 32 14.59 -9.54 8.49
C ASN A 32 13.58 -8.44 8.13
N VAL A 33 12.32 -8.80 7.95
CA VAL A 33 11.31 -7.84 7.46
C VAL A 33 10.29 -7.51 8.53
N THR A 34 10.07 -6.21 8.75
CA THR A 34 8.97 -5.70 9.58
C THR A 34 8.06 -4.81 8.77
N ILE A 35 6.75 -5.12 8.76
CA ILE A 35 5.71 -4.22 8.26
C ILE A 35 5.24 -3.35 9.41
N VAL A 36 5.12 -2.03 9.19
CA VAL A 36 4.52 -1.09 10.14
C VAL A 36 3.31 -0.42 9.52
N ASP A 37 2.18 -0.35 10.24
CA ASP A 37 0.97 0.31 9.76
C ASP A 37 0.19 0.96 10.91
N ILE A 38 -0.54 2.03 10.59
CA ILE A 38 -1.42 2.74 11.53
C ILE A 38 -2.74 1.99 11.77
N LEU A 39 -3.14 1.15 10.82
CA LEU A 39 -4.37 0.36 10.93
C LEU A 39 -4.19 -0.80 11.89
N PRO A 40 -5.28 -1.25 12.54
CA PRO A 40 -5.27 -2.47 13.33
C PRO A 40 -5.07 -3.71 12.46
N LEU A 41 -4.50 -4.74 13.05
CA LEU A 41 -4.07 -5.95 12.36
C LEU A 41 -5.19 -6.65 11.58
N ASP A 42 -6.43 -6.62 12.08
CA ASP A 42 -7.60 -7.20 11.41
C ASP A 42 -7.96 -6.49 10.10
N LYS A 43 -7.51 -5.25 9.91
CA LYS A 43 -7.70 -4.47 8.68
C LYS A 43 -6.65 -4.79 7.60
N LEU A 44 -5.53 -5.38 7.96
CA LEU A 44 -4.45 -5.70 7.04
C LEU A 44 -4.64 -7.09 6.40
N PRO A 45 -4.24 -7.33 5.15
CA PRO A 45 -3.61 -6.40 4.20
C PRO A 45 -4.59 -5.59 3.34
N THR A 46 -5.88 -5.67 3.55
CA THR A 46 -6.88 -5.16 2.59
C THR A 46 -7.53 -3.83 3.01
N GLY A 47 -7.33 -3.37 4.24
CA GLY A 47 -7.99 -2.20 4.81
C GLY A 47 -9.47 -2.41 5.16
N ALA A 48 -10.06 -3.56 4.82
CA ALA A 48 -11.50 -3.79 4.90
C ALA A 48 -11.97 -4.66 6.08
N GLY A 49 -11.06 -5.05 7.00
CA GLY A 49 -11.41 -5.92 8.13
C GLY A 49 -11.75 -7.37 7.73
N ILE A 50 -11.26 -7.84 6.59
CA ILE A 50 -11.53 -9.18 6.05
C ILE A 50 -10.32 -10.12 6.11
N ARG A 51 -9.34 -9.79 6.97
CA ARG A 51 -8.07 -10.55 7.11
C ARG A 51 -8.29 -12.06 7.25
N ASN A 52 -9.26 -12.47 8.05
CA ASN A 52 -9.54 -13.87 8.36
C ASN A 52 -10.75 -14.43 7.61
N VAL A 53 -11.31 -13.70 6.65
CA VAL A 53 -12.54 -14.08 5.94
C VAL A 53 -12.30 -14.25 4.43
N SER A 54 -11.55 -13.36 3.83
CA SER A 54 -11.19 -13.47 2.41
C SER A 54 -10.08 -14.51 2.19
N SER A 55 -10.31 -15.47 1.31
CA SER A 55 -9.30 -16.47 0.94
C SER A 55 -7.99 -15.84 0.45
N ALA A 56 -8.08 -14.75 -0.28
CA ALA A 56 -6.91 -14.00 -0.76
C ALA A 56 -6.14 -13.36 0.41
N ALA A 57 -6.83 -12.72 1.37
CA ALA A 57 -6.20 -12.13 2.54
C ALA A 57 -5.55 -13.20 3.43
N ILE A 58 -6.24 -14.31 3.67
CA ILE A 58 -5.71 -15.47 4.43
C ILE A 58 -4.44 -16.00 3.76
N SER A 59 -4.45 -16.17 2.44
CA SER A 59 -3.28 -16.65 1.70
C SER A 59 -2.08 -15.71 1.85
N ILE A 60 -2.27 -14.40 1.69
CA ILE A 60 -1.19 -13.40 1.84
C ILE A 60 -0.62 -13.45 3.26
N VAL A 61 -1.48 -13.47 4.29
CA VAL A 61 -1.05 -13.53 5.69
C VAL A 61 -0.25 -14.79 5.97
N ASN A 62 -0.72 -15.96 5.53
CA ASN A 62 -0.02 -17.23 5.72
C ASN A 62 1.37 -17.20 5.04
N HIS A 63 1.48 -16.64 3.85
CA HIS A 63 2.76 -16.50 3.17
C HIS A 63 3.71 -15.53 3.89
N ALA A 64 3.20 -14.43 4.44
CA ALA A 64 3.99 -13.49 5.23
C ALA A 64 4.54 -14.16 6.50
N GLN A 65 3.69 -14.90 7.23
CA GLN A 65 4.10 -15.67 8.40
C GLN A 65 5.17 -16.73 8.05
N ALA A 66 4.94 -17.49 6.98
CA ALA A 66 5.90 -18.48 6.50
C ALA A 66 7.25 -17.88 6.06
N ALA A 67 7.25 -16.62 5.61
CA ALA A 67 8.43 -15.85 5.26
C ALA A 67 9.10 -15.16 6.45
N GLY A 68 8.59 -15.33 7.68
CA GLY A 68 9.14 -14.74 8.89
C GLY A 68 8.91 -13.23 9.04
N VAL A 69 7.90 -12.69 8.34
CA VAL A 69 7.59 -11.26 8.40
C VAL A 69 6.99 -10.90 9.76
N ARG A 70 7.56 -9.89 10.41
CA ARG A 70 7.01 -9.27 11.60
C ARG A 70 5.96 -8.23 11.21
N GLU A 71 4.81 -8.27 11.84
CA GLU A 71 3.72 -7.29 11.68
C GLU A 71 3.66 -6.39 12.92
N CYS A 72 3.79 -5.08 12.73
CA CYS A 72 3.69 -4.05 13.76
C CYS A 72 2.54 -3.10 13.38
N ALA A 73 1.34 -3.46 13.80
CA ALA A 73 0.10 -2.73 13.52
C ALA A 73 -0.20 -1.69 14.62
N GLU A 74 -1.15 -0.77 14.34
CA GLU A 74 -1.58 0.30 15.24
C GLU A 74 -0.43 1.20 15.71
N VAL A 75 0.57 1.42 14.83
CA VAL A 75 1.71 2.28 15.11
C VAL A 75 1.79 3.44 14.13
N LYS A 76 2.25 4.57 14.62
CA LYS A 76 2.52 5.76 13.83
C LYS A 76 4.02 5.92 13.65
N VAL A 77 4.49 5.95 12.41
CA VAL A 77 5.89 6.29 12.13
C VAL A 77 6.13 7.74 12.53
N ARG A 78 7.10 7.96 13.43
CA ARG A 78 7.55 9.26 13.92
C ARG A 78 8.73 9.78 13.12
N GLU A 79 9.71 8.91 12.90
CA GLU A 79 10.95 9.30 12.27
C GLU A 79 11.59 8.11 11.53
N ILE A 80 12.30 8.41 10.47
CA ILE A 80 13.18 7.48 9.75
C ILE A 80 14.60 8.02 9.94
N THR A 81 15.45 7.25 10.62
CA THR A 81 16.85 7.56 10.83
C THR A 81 17.73 6.79 9.83
N PRO A 82 19.04 7.03 9.76
CA PRO A 82 19.93 6.28 8.87
C PRO A 82 19.97 4.76 9.12
N ASP A 83 19.60 4.29 10.33
CA ASP A 83 19.76 2.92 10.79
C ASP A 83 18.50 2.34 11.45
N SER A 84 17.40 3.10 11.50
CA SER A 84 16.18 2.65 12.18
C SER A 84 14.93 3.40 11.75
N VAL A 85 13.76 2.84 12.09
CA VAL A 85 12.46 3.51 12.04
C VAL A 85 11.91 3.61 13.47
N ILE A 86 11.57 4.82 13.89
CA ILE A 86 10.96 5.09 15.20
C ILE A 86 9.45 5.12 15.02
N VAL A 87 8.76 4.27 15.77
CA VAL A 87 7.29 4.19 15.78
C VAL A 87 6.73 4.48 17.16
N GLU A 88 5.52 5.02 17.20
CA GLU A 88 4.74 5.27 18.41
C GLU A 88 3.50 4.38 18.40
N HIS A 89 3.31 3.63 19.45
CA HIS A 89 2.14 2.81 19.71
C HIS A 89 0.95 3.65 20.21
N ALA A 90 -0.25 3.07 20.17
CA ALA A 90 -1.47 3.74 20.61
C ALA A 90 -1.46 4.16 22.10
N ASP A 91 -0.68 3.47 22.93
CA ASP A 91 -0.49 3.80 24.35
C ASP A 91 0.54 4.91 24.60
N GLY A 92 1.13 5.45 23.53
CA GLY A 92 2.17 6.48 23.59
C GLY A 92 3.60 5.94 23.80
N SER A 93 3.77 4.63 23.92
CA SER A 93 5.11 4.04 23.98
C SER A 93 5.81 4.16 22.61
N VAL A 94 7.14 4.26 22.66
CA VAL A 94 7.97 4.43 21.46
C VAL A 94 8.84 3.20 21.28
N GLU A 95 8.86 2.66 20.08
CA GLU A 95 9.74 1.55 19.67
C GLU A 95 10.69 2.02 18.57
N THR A 96 11.95 1.60 18.68
CA THR A 96 12.96 1.78 17.63
C THR A 96 13.17 0.45 16.92
N ILE A 97 12.83 0.40 15.63
CA ILE A 97 12.95 -0.79 14.78
C ILE A 97 14.19 -0.61 13.90
N LYS A 98 15.18 -1.50 14.05
CA LYS A 98 16.38 -1.48 13.22
C LYS A 98 16.01 -1.62 11.74
N ALA A 99 16.61 -0.78 10.90
CA ALA A 99 16.40 -0.79 9.46
C ALA A 99 17.63 -0.26 8.72
N ASP A 100 18.19 -1.01 7.83
CA ASP A 100 19.17 -0.54 6.85
C ASP A 100 18.51 -0.23 5.49
N THR A 101 17.25 -0.64 5.33
CA THR A 101 16.41 -0.28 4.18
C THR A 101 14.98 -0.01 4.62
N VAL A 102 14.42 1.11 4.17
CA VAL A 102 13.02 1.46 4.38
C VAL A 102 12.29 1.55 3.04
N LEU A 103 11.20 0.78 2.91
CA LEU A 103 10.34 0.78 1.74
C LEU A 103 9.00 1.43 2.11
N VAL A 104 8.52 2.36 1.27
CA VAL A 104 7.26 3.05 1.51
C VAL A 104 6.19 2.51 0.57
N ALA A 105 5.15 1.88 1.16
CA ALA A 105 3.99 1.33 0.48
C ALA A 105 2.67 1.91 1.06
N ALA A 106 2.69 3.20 1.45
CA ALA A 106 1.62 3.88 2.18
C ALA A 106 0.44 4.34 1.30
N GLY A 107 0.22 3.69 0.15
CA GLY A 107 -0.88 3.96 -0.76
C GLY A 107 -0.59 5.03 -1.80
N MET A 108 -1.63 5.42 -2.54
CA MET A 108 -1.56 6.38 -3.63
C MET A 108 -2.58 7.50 -3.44
N LYS A 109 -2.29 8.68 -4.00
CA LYS A 109 -3.22 9.81 -4.03
C LYS A 109 -3.68 10.06 -5.47
N PRO A 110 -4.98 10.28 -5.70
CA PRO A 110 -5.50 10.66 -7.01
C PRO A 110 -4.88 11.98 -7.51
N ARG A 111 -4.45 12.01 -8.78
CA ARG A 111 -3.88 13.21 -9.43
C ARG A 111 -4.96 14.03 -10.14
N LYS A 112 -6.06 14.33 -9.46
CA LYS A 112 -7.22 15.01 -10.04
C LYS A 112 -6.88 16.37 -10.66
N ALA A 113 -6.11 17.18 -9.96
CA ALA A 113 -5.75 18.53 -10.44
C ALA A 113 -4.98 18.48 -11.76
N GLU A 114 -4.09 17.49 -11.93
CA GLU A 114 -3.35 17.27 -13.17
C GLU A 114 -4.29 16.75 -14.28
N ALA A 115 -5.16 15.82 -13.95
CA ALA A 115 -6.15 15.30 -14.90
C ALA A 115 -7.09 16.41 -15.43
N GLU A 116 -7.53 17.31 -14.57
CA GLU A 116 -8.38 18.45 -14.98
C GLU A 116 -7.70 19.36 -16.02
N THR A 117 -6.37 19.41 -16.10
CA THR A 117 -5.70 20.21 -17.14
C THR A 117 -5.99 19.70 -18.54
N PHE A 118 -6.29 18.41 -18.70
CA PHE A 118 -6.64 17.84 -20.01
C PHE A 118 -8.00 18.33 -20.52
N ARG A 119 -8.95 18.72 -19.66
CA ARG A 119 -10.22 19.30 -20.11
C ARG A 119 -10.05 20.56 -20.94
N HIS A 120 -9.00 21.34 -20.68
CA HIS A 120 -8.73 22.58 -21.38
C HIS A 120 -8.02 22.36 -22.72
N VAL A 121 -7.45 21.18 -22.94
CA VAL A 121 -6.73 20.84 -24.17
C VAL A 121 -7.66 20.25 -25.23
N ILE A 122 -8.72 19.59 -24.79
CA ILE A 122 -9.71 18.92 -25.66
C ILE A 122 -10.97 19.78 -25.67
N ALA A 123 -11.04 20.72 -26.60
CA ALA A 123 -12.22 21.55 -26.78
C ALA A 123 -13.39 20.73 -27.36
N GLU A 124 -14.61 20.97 -26.87
CA GLU A 124 -15.89 20.44 -27.40
C GLU A 124 -16.05 18.91 -27.27
N THR A 125 -15.30 18.23 -26.39
CA THR A 125 -15.42 16.79 -26.19
C THR A 125 -15.71 16.47 -24.72
N ASP A 126 -16.59 15.51 -24.45
CA ASP A 126 -16.83 15.00 -23.12
C ASP A 126 -15.61 14.26 -22.60
N VAL A 127 -15.13 14.67 -21.41
CA VAL A 127 -13.98 14.05 -20.75
C VAL A 127 -14.45 13.35 -19.48
N TYR A 128 -14.29 12.05 -19.43
CA TYR A 128 -14.60 11.21 -18.28
C TYR A 128 -13.31 10.82 -17.54
N PHE A 129 -13.27 11.06 -16.24
CA PHE A 129 -12.19 10.58 -15.39
C PHE A 129 -12.63 9.31 -14.68
N VAL A 130 -11.84 8.26 -14.79
CA VAL A 130 -12.14 6.93 -14.23
C VAL A 130 -10.91 6.32 -13.55
N GLY A 131 -11.13 5.34 -12.68
CA GLY A 131 -10.05 4.61 -12.01
C GLY A 131 -9.29 5.45 -10.98
N ASP A 132 -7.99 5.23 -10.88
CA ASP A 132 -7.14 5.80 -9.83
C ASP A 132 -7.01 7.32 -9.89
N VAL A 133 -7.31 7.94 -11.00
CA VAL A 133 -7.35 9.41 -11.12
C VAL A 133 -8.51 10.00 -10.32
N VAL A 134 -9.59 9.24 -10.16
CA VAL A 134 -10.76 9.63 -9.35
C VAL A 134 -10.56 9.24 -7.89
N ALA A 135 -10.23 7.98 -7.65
CA ALA A 135 -9.94 7.43 -6.32
C ALA A 135 -9.12 6.14 -6.47
N SER A 136 -7.96 6.08 -5.80
CA SER A 136 -7.15 4.87 -5.77
C SER A 136 -7.88 3.75 -5.02
N ARG A 137 -8.26 2.70 -5.76
CA ARG A 137 -9.00 1.54 -5.29
C ARG A 137 -8.42 0.27 -5.92
N ASN A 138 -9.23 -0.70 -6.27
CA ASN A 138 -8.81 -1.89 -6.97
C ASN A 138 -9.22 -1.88 -8.45
N ILE A 139 -8.67 -2.81 -9.22
CA ILE A 139 -8.90 -2.94 -10.67
C ILE A 139 -10.39 -3.11 -11.02
N GLY A 140 -11.17 -3.76 -10.16
CA GLY A 140 -12.61 -3.95 -10.39
C GLY A 140 -13.38 -2.63 -10.46
N PHE A 141 -13.04 -1.67 -9.59
CA PHE A 141 -13.62 -0.33 -9.66
C PHE A 141 -13.21 0.40 -10.94
N ALA A 142 -11.94 0.35 -11.31
CA ALA A 142 -11.45 1.02 -12.51
C ALA A 142 -12.13 0.48 -13.79
N VAL A 143 -12.29 -0.83 -13.88
CA VAL A 143 -12.98 -1.49 -15.02
C VAL A 143 -14.47 -1.11 -15.03
N ASN A 144 -15.15 -1.13 -13.90
CA ASN A 144 -16.57 -0.78 -13.81
C ASN A 144 -16.82 0.69 -14.17
N GLU A 145 -15.99 1.60 -13.68
CA GLU A 145 -16.08 3.02 -14.02
C GLU A 145 -15.83 3.27 -15.51
N GLY A 146 -14.84 2.62 -16.10
CA GLY A 146 -14.58 2.71 -17.55
C GLY A 146 -15.73 2.17 -18.39
N PHE A 147 -16.33 1.05 -17.98
CA PHE A 147 -17.51 0.50 -18.64
C PHE A 147 -18.71 1.47 -18.59
N ASN A 148 -19.01 2.04 -17.41
CA ASN A 148 -20.10 2.99 -17.25
C ASN A 148 -19.85 4.29 -18.03
N ALA A 149 -18.62 4.79 -18.07
CA ALA A 149 -18.27 5.95 -18.88
C ALA A 149 -18.47 5.67 -20.38
N ALA A 150 -18.10 4.49 -20.86
CA ALA A 150 -18.32 4.10 -22.25
C ALA A 150 -19.81 3.99 -22.63
N LEU A 151 -20.67 3.54 -21.70
CA LEU A 151 -22.12 3.53 -21.92
C LEU A 151 -22.69 4.96 -22.05
N ALA A 152 -22.23 5.88 -21.22
CA ALA A 152 -22.68 7.27 -21.25
C ALA A 152 -22.31 8.02 -22.55
N LEU A 153 -21.31 7.56 -23.29
CA LEU A 153 -20.93 8.11 -24.60
C LEU A 153 -21.93 7.77 -25.73
N ASN A 154 -22.84 6.81 -25.50
CA ASN A 154 -23.80 6.36 -26.50
C ASN A 154 -25.22 6.94 -26.28
N GLU A 155 -25.40 7.80 -25.29
CA GLU A 155 -26.63 8.55 -25.01
C GLU A 155 -26.52 10.00 -25.53
#